data_3f19538637d725b9068aa13f9a806bfc
#
_entry.id   3f19538637d725b9068aa13f9a806bfc
#
_cell.length_a   1.000
_cell.length_b   1.000
_cell.length_c   1.000
_cell.angle_alpha   90.00
_cell.angle_beta   90.00
_cell.angle_gamma   90.00
#
_symmetry.space_group_name_H-M   'P 1'
#
loop_
_entity.id
_entity.type
_entity.pdbx_description
1 polymer ?
#
loop_
_entity_poly.entity_id
_entity_poly.type
_entity_poly.pdbx_seq_one_letter_code
_entity_poly.pdbx_strand_id
1 'polypeptide(L)'
;MKMPFSNLVSALTSASKWLNRPSVPRLLAWLTWIAGMVIAALVTFPNHYNFRTYGYDAGYVLGMFENISRGNFLGTVYYSGEVPHISYAVYILGLPFYWLGGIWGILAYQWLGIGMGAWGIYVYARQKIGKLAWLSMLHYWGMWGVYSALAYDVHPDILGPCLVPWIFYALETKKRLLLYALTLVALFSKHTISIWLVFIFIFLYLYHKKDDLLRRYSLYMLLTSIIAVIISFLLNAYLEKYFHSLSRFSAMYRYLWSDNPLNPTHYAETTIQKVKYLIKNWYYMWAFLWESSQYDPAYVGIKSETYLSVILCGGWAFGWMPLLLIPIVPIVLYKSLANDYQVWGTLFQYSMEYAVYIPLALAIWLAQVPKNRRALLAVVVALMTHIWNLYLMKNRVSKWYSPEQMLWYKCVHYVSPYRYKEIHEGLAIIPDTSYVMAVSRLLPHLPPRPGRQFHIGYCDQVGEESPVCIDPRTEYITLLRGETNPWPVGVKDYEALIDYLSHSPKWQLIYDKDELLIFRRVISPNGAKLSQSTSGER
;
A
#
# COMPACT_ATOMS: atom_id res chain seq x y z
N MET A 1 -39.12 21.71 20.84
CA MET A 1 -39.98 20.53 21.01
C MET A 1 -39.25 19.53 21.92
N LYS A 2 -39.56 19.52 23.26
CA LYS A 2 -38.90 18.60 24.22
C LYS A 2 -39.66 17.28 24.16
N MET A 3 -39.03 16.22 23.63
CA MET A 3 -39.60 14.87 23.79
C MET A 3 -39.72 14.55 25.28
N PRO A 4 -40.85 14.03 25.74
CA PRO A 4 -40.97 13.60 27.11
C PRO A 4 -39.98 12.47 27.41
N PHE A 5 -39.27 12.54 28.53
CA PHE A 5 -38.26 11.56 28.96
C PHE A 5 -38.75 10.11 28.91
N SER A 6 -40.04 9.89 29.15
CA SER A 6 -40.72 8.59 29.03
C SER A 6 -40.66 8.01 27.60
N ASN A 7 -40.79 8.84 26.56
CA ASN A 7 -40.71 8.38 25.18
C ASN A 7 -39.27 8.01 24.77
N LEU A 8 -38.27 8.69 25.29
CA LEU A 8 -36.87 8.33 25.11
C LEU A 8 -36.53 6.98 25.76
N VAL A 9 -37.00 6.77 27.00
CA VAL A 9 -36.79 5.51 27.72
C VAL A 9 -37.51 4.35 27.03
N SER A 10 -38.74 4.53 26.54
CA SER A 10 -39.46 3.52 25.79
C SER A 10 -38.81 3.18 24.46
N ALA A 11 -38.31 4.18 23.72
CA ALA A 11 -37.57 4.02 22.48
C ALA A 11 -36.26 3.24 22.72
N LEU A 12 -35.49 3.60 23.75
CA LEU A 12 -34.25 2.90 24.13
C LEU A 12 -34.53 1.43 24.54
N THR A 13 -35.62 1.18 25.26
CA THR A 13 -36.03 -0.18 25.65
C THR A 13 -36.43 -1.01 24.44
N SER A 14 -37.20 -0.43 23.53
CA SER A 14 -37.60 -1.08 22.28
C SER A 14 -36.40 -1.36 21.35
N ALA A 15 -35.49 -0.42 21.23
CA ALA A 15 -34.24 -0.60 20.49
C ALA A 15 -33.36 -1.71 21.09
N SER A 16 -33.28 -1.78 22.43
CA SER A 16 -32.57 -2.86 23.14
C SER A 16 -33.18 -4.22 22.88
N LYS A 17 -34.52 -4.34 22.92
CA LYS A 17 -35.24 -5.60 22.61
C LYS A 17 -35.01 -6.00 21.14
N TRP A 18 -35.03 -5.06 20.20
CA TRP A 18 -34.78 -5.32 18.79
C TRP A 18 -33.35 -5.79 18.55
N LEU A 19 -32.36 -5.12 19.09
CA LEU A 19 -30.92 -5.50 19.00
C LEU A 19 -30.63 -6.87 19.62
N ASN A 20 -31.48 -7.34 20.52
CA ASN A 20 -31.35 -8.66 21.15
C ASN A 20 -31.88 -9.83 20.29
N ARG A 21 -32.59 -9.57 19.19
CA ARG A 21 -33.01 -10.64 18.27
C ARG A 21 -31.78 -11.24 17.59
N PRO A 22 -31.63 -12.57 17.49
CA PRO A 22 -30.40 -13.21 16.94
C PRO A 22 -30.07 -12.85 15.51
N SER A 23 -31.06 -12.49 14.69
CA SER A 23 -30.90 -12.09 13.29
C SER A 23 -30.31 -10.68 13.10
N VAL A 24 -30.62 -9.76 14.04
CA VAL A 24 -30.26 -8.34 13.90
C VAL A 24 -28.73 -8.09 13.86
N PRO A 25 -27.92 -8.65 14.76
CA PRO A 25 -26.47 -8.45 14.68
C PRO A 25 -25.84 -8.99 13.37
N ARG A 26 -26.41 -10.05 12.79
CA ARG A 26 -25.97 -10.56 11.49
C ARG A 26 -26.37 -9.62 10.37
N LEU A 27 -27.59 -9.12 10.38
CA LEU A 27 -28.06 -8.13 9.40
C LEU A 27 -27.20 -6.87 9.47
N LEU A 28 -26.91 -6.34 10.66
CA LEU A 28 -26.04 -5.18 10.84
C LEU A 28 -24.63 -5.44 10.31
N ALA A 29 -24.09 -6.65 10.49
CA ALA A 29 -22.79 -7.03 9.93
C ALA A 29 -22.81 -7.01 8.40
N TRP A 30 -23.82 -7.58 7.76
CA TRP A 30 -23.96 -7.55 6.31
C TRP A 30 -24.13 -6.13 5.78
N LEU A 31 -24.99 -5.32 6.40
CA LEU A 31 -25.19 -3.92 6.02
C LEU A 31 -23.90 -3.11 6.16
N THR A 32 -23.16 -3.30 7.26
CA THR A 32 -21.86 -2.64 7.48
C THR A 32 -20.83 -3.06 6.43
N TRP A 33 -20.78 -4.36 6.10
CA TRP A 33 -19.86 -4.86 5.09
C TRP A 33 -20.20 -4.35 3.71
N ILE A 34 -21.46 -4.41 3.29
CA ILE A 34 -21.92 -3.90 1.98
C ILE A 34 -21.67 -2.40 1.87
N ALA A 35 -22.04 -1.61 2.89
CA ALA A 35 -21.80 -0.17 2.90
C ALA A 35 -20.31 0.16 2.78
N GLY A 36 -19.46 -0.53 3.54
CA GLY A 36 -18.01 -0.38 3.44
C GLY A 36 -17.46 -0.75 2.07
N MET A 37 -17.92 -1.85 1.46
CA MET A 37 -17.53 -2.27 0.12
C MET A 37 -17.96 -1.26 -0.95
N VAL A 38 -19.16 -0.71 -0.84
CA VAL A 38 -19.65 0.33 -1.78
C VAL A 38 -18.78 1.59 -1.66
N ILE A 39 -18.53 2.07 -0.44
CA ILE A 39 -17.66 3.24 -0.23
C ILE A 39 -16.24 2.97 -0.75
N ALA A 40 -15.70 1.80 -0.47
CA ALA A 40 -14.39 1.38 -0.98
C ALA A 40 -14.33 1.38 -2.52
N ALA A 41 -15.38 0.90 -3.18
CA ALA A 41 -15.51 0.95 -4.64
C ALA A 41 -15.56 2.39 -5.17
N LEU A 42 -16.34 3.26 -4.47
CA LEU A 42 -16.45 4.69 -4.83
C LEU A 42 -15.12 5.45 -4.65
N VAL A 43 -14.20 4.96 -3.82
CA VAL A 43 -12.85 5.54 -3.71
C VAL A 43 -11.93 4.99 -4.81
N THR A 44 -11.88 3.67 -4.98
CA THR A 44 -10.86 3.02 -5.82
C THR A 44 -11.09 3.22 -7.31
N PHE A 45 -12.28 2.87 -7.80
CA PHE A 45 -12.51 2.84 -9.25
C PHE A 45 -12.57 4.23 -9.92
N PRO A 46 -13.18 5.27 -9.30
CA PRO A 46 -13.10 6.62 -9.86
C PRO A 46 -11.70 7.19 -9.93
N ASN A 47 -10.80 6.84 -8.99
CA ASN A 47 -9.42 7.30 -9.06
C ASN A 47 -8.71 6.78 -10.32
N HIS A 48 -8.87 5.51 -10.67
CA HIS A 48 -8.30 4.99 -11.91
C HIS A 48 -8.97 5.60 -13.14
N TYR A 49 -10.31 5.65 -13.16
CA TYR A 49 -11.05 6.27 -14.27
C TYR A 49 -10.64 7.72 -14.53
N ASN A 50 -10.29 8.47 -13.48
CA ASN A 50 -9.88 9.87 -13.54
C ASN A 50 -8.35 10.05 -13.66
N PHE A 51 -7.60 9.05 -14.09
CA PHE A 51 -6.13 9.10 -14.25
C PHE A 51 -5.38 9.49 -12.97
N ARG A 52 -5.84 9.04 -11.81
CA ARG A 52 -5.21 9.24 -10.50
C ARG A 52 -4.51 7.99 -9.99
N THR A 53 -4.17 7.08 -10.88
CA THR A 53 -3.25 5.96 -10.66
C THR A 53 -1.94 6.23 -11.38
N TYR A 54 -0.84 5.70 -10.86
CA TYR A 54 0.48 6.14 -11.27
C TYR A 54 1.36 4.98 -11.73
N GLY A 55 2.28 5.27 -12.64
CA GLY A 55 3.17 4.27 -13.24
C GLY A 55 4.05 3.57 -12.22
N TYR A 56 4.53 4.30 -11.22
CA TYR A 56 5.47 3.77 -10.24
C TYR A 56 4.85 2.75 -9.27
N ASP A 57 3.55 2.75 -9.13
CA ASP A 57 2.80 1.83 -8.27
C ASP A 57 1.87 0.94 -9.12
N ALA A 58 0.74 1.44 -9.61
CA ALA A 58 -0.21 0.63 -10.39
C ALA A 58 0.39 0.11 -11.70
N GLY A 59 1.14 0.93 -12.44
CA GLY A 59 1.81 0.49 -13.67
C GLY A 59 2.90 -0.53 -13.41
N TYR A 60 3.68 -0.36 -12.32
CA TYR A 60 4.67 -1.34 -11.89
C TYR A 60 4.02 -2.68 -11.53
N VAL A 61 2.98 -2.65 -10.70
CA VAL A 61 2.24 -3.87 -10.30
C VAL A 61 1.63 -4.56 -11.51
N LEU A 62 1.05 -3.82 -12.45
CA LEU A 62 0.53 -4.35 -13.71
C LEU A 62 1.62 -5.05 -14.54
N GLY A 63 2.79 -4.43 -14.66
CA GLY A 63 3.95 -5.02 -15.35
C GLY A 63 4.48 -6.28 -14.65
N MET A 64 4.47 -6.33 -13.32
CA MET A 64 4.84 -7.52 -12.57
C MET A 64 3.83 -8.66 -12.77
N PHE A 65 2.52 -8.38 -12.82
CA PHE A 65 1.52 -9.38 -13.18
C PHE A 65 1.77 -9.96 -14.58
N GLU A 66 2.10 -9.11 -15.55
CA GLU A 66 2.44 -9.55 -16.90
C GLU A 66 3.70 -10.41 -16.92
N ASN A 67 4.76 -10.01 -16.23
CA ASN A 67 5.98 -10.81 -16.09
C ASN A 67 5.68 -12.20 -15.53
N ILE A 68 4.96 -12.27 -14.41
CA ILE A 68 4.64 -13.53 -13.73
C ILE A 68 3.69 -14.38 -14.56
N SER A 69 2.73 -13.78 -15.28
CA SER A 69 1.84 -14.50 -16.19
C SER A 69 2.59 -15.23 -17.31
N ARG A 70 3.76 -14.71 -17.69
CA ARG A 70 4.68 -15.31 -18.65
C ARG A 70 5.73 -16.24 -18.03
N GLY A 71 5.67 -16.47 -16.70
CA GLY A 71 6.64 -17.29 -15.97
C GLY A 71 7.96 -16.58 -15.66
N ASN A 72 8.06 -15.27 -15.89
CA ASN A 72 9.26 -14.46 -15.64
C ASN A 72 9.21 -13.83 -14.24
N PHE A 73 9.61 -14.56 -13.21
CA PHE A 73 9.59 -14.12 -11.82
C PHE A 73 10.68 -13.07 -11.47
N LEU A 74 11.71 -12.97 -12.30
CA LEU A 74 12.82 -12.03 -12.11
C LEU A 74 12.82 -10.91 -13.17
N GLY A 75 11.72 -10.75 -13.91
CA GLY A 75 11.59 -9.71 -14.91
C GLY A 75 11.49 -8.32 -14.31
N THR A 76 12.21 -7.36 -14.91
CA THR A 76 12.06 -5.93 -14.62
C THR A 76 10.84 -5.35 -15.33
N VAL A 77 10.30 -4.25 -14.83
CA VAL A 77 9.16 -3.57 -15.45
C VAL A 77 9.62 -2.40 -16.31
N TYR A 78 10.47 -1.52 -15.77
CA TYR A 78 10.84 -0.27 -16.43
C TYR A 78 12.29 -0.23 -16.90
N TYR A 79 13.27 -0.62 -16.07
CA TYR A 79 14.69 -0.50 -16.37
C TYR A 79 15.51 -1.67 -15.81
N SER A 80 16.68 -1.90 -16.36
CA SER A 80 17.46 -3.13 -16.10
C SER A 80 17.99 -3.27 -14.67
N GLY A 81 18.22 -2.15 -13.96
CA GLY A 81 18.71 -2.13 -12.58
C GLY A 81 17.62 -2.24 -11.51
N GLU A 82 16.37 -2.46 -11.88
CA GLU A 82 15.25 -2.52 -10.95
C GLU A 82 15.18 -3.85 -10.21
N VAL A 83 15.23 -3.79 -8.87
CA VAL A 83 15.08 -4.98 -8.02
C VAL A 83 13.59 -5.25 -7.77
N PRO A 84 13.03 -6.38 -8.25
CA PRO A 84 11.61 -6.66 -8.10
C PRO A 84 11.22 -6.90 -6.65
N HIS A 85 9.98 -6.50 -6.30
CA HIS A 85 9.42 -6.76 -4.98
C HIS A 85 9.13 -8.23 -4.75
N ILE A 86 9.56 -8.76 -3.60
CA ILE A 86 9.27 -10.14 -3.16
C ILE A 86 7.82 -10.19 -2.64
N SER A 87 6.86 -10.34 -3.55
CA SER A 87 5.41 -10.37 -3.25
C SER A 87 4.69 -11.45 -4.06
N TYR A 88 5.37 -12.55 -4.34
CA TYR A 88 4.93 -13.56 -5.28
C TYR A 88 3.57 -14.19 -4.95
N ALA A 89 3.25 -14.41 -3.66
CA ALA A 89 1.96 -14.97 -3.28
C ALA A 89 0.80 -14.07 -3.74
N VAL A 90 0.96 -12.74 -3.62
CA VAL A 90 -0.07 -11.78 -4.05
C VAL A 90 -0.25 -11.81 -5.57
N TYR A 91 0.85 -11.82 -6.31
CA TYR A 91 0.80 -11.86 -7.76
C TYR A 91 0.17 -13.17 -8.26
N ILE A 92 0.61 -14.33 -7.76
CA ILE A 92 0.07 -15.65 -8.18
C ILE A 92 -1.43 -15.74 -7.89
N LEU A 93 -1.88 -15.34 -6.69
CA LEU A 93 -3.30 -15.38 -6.32
C LEU A 93 -4.14 -14.35 -7.10
N GLY A 94 -3.54 -13.26 -7.53
CA GLY A 94 -4.21 -12.22 -8.32
C GLY A 94 -4.26 -12.49 -9.82
N LEU A 95 -3.48 -13.46 -10.36
CA LEU A 95 -3.46 -13.76 -11.81
C LEU A 95 -4.84 -13.95 -12.43
N PRO A 96 -5.81 -14.68 -11.82
CA PRO A 96 -7.14 -14.82 -12.40
C PRO A 96 -7.83 -13.47 -12.61
N PHE A 97 -7.66 -12.53 -11.70
CA PHE A 97 -8.23 -11.19 -11.81
C PHE A 97 -7.53 -10.38 -12.91
N TYR A 98 -6.20 -10.49 -12.99
CA TYR A 98 -5.43 -9.86 -14.06
C TYR A 98 -5.87 -10.36 -15.44
N TRP A 99 -6.02 -11.66 -15.64
CA TRP A 99 -6.48 -12.23 -16.92
C TRP A 99 -7.91 -11.85 -17.29
N LEU A 100 -8.79 -11.65 -16.29
CA LEU A 100 -10.19 -11.27 -16.51
C LEU A 100 -10.36 -9.78 -16.83
N GLY A 101 -9.50 -8.90 -16.33
CA GLY A 101 -9.77 -7.47 -16.45
C GLY A 101 -8.54 -6.55 -16.40
N GLY A 102 -7.31 -7.07 -16.57
CA GLY A 102 -6.10 -6.25 -16.53
C GLY A 102 -6.01 -5.44 -15.24
N ILE A 103 -5.77 -4.15 -15.35
CA ILE A 103 -5.68 -3.24 -14.19
C ILE A 103 -6.99 -3.16 -13.40
N TRP A 104 -8.16 -3.16 -14.05
CA TRP A 104 -9.46 -3.17 -13.38
C TRP A 104 -9.67 -4.43 -12.54
N GLY A 105 -9.21 -5.58 -13.06
CA GLY A 105 -9.23 -6.84 -12.32
C GLY A 105 -8.33 -6.79 -11.10
N ILE A 106 -7.13 -6.22 -11.22
CA ILE A 106 -6.18 -6.08 -10.09
C ILE A 106 -6.75 -5.14 -9.02
N LEU A 107 -7.37 -4.02 -9.41
CA LEU A 107 -8.08 -3.12 -8.49
C LEU A 107 -9.22 -3.85 -7.76
N ALA A 108 -10.00 -4.66 -8.48
CA ALA A 108 -11.06 -5.48 -7.89
C ALA A 108 -10.50 -6.53 -6.92
N TYR A 109 -9.35 -7.14 -7.22
CA TYR A 109 -8.65 -8.07 -6.35
C TYR A 109 -8.27 -7.41 -5.00
N GLN A 110 -7.66 -6.21 -5.06
CA GLN A 110 -7.33 -5.45 -3.85
C GLN A 110 -8.58 -5.06 -3.05
N TRP A 111 -9.61 -4.54 -3.73
CA TRP A 111 -10.89 -4.17 -3.13
C TRP A 111 -11.55 -5.34 -2.40
N LEU A 112 -11.59 -6.53 -3.03
CA LEU A 112 -12.12 -7.75 -2.40
C LEU A 112 -11.26 -8.20 -1.22
N GLY A 113 -9.93 -8.10 -1.33
CA GLY A 113 -8.99 -8.43 -0.24
C GLY A 113 -9.22 -7.58 1.00
N ILE A 114 -9.44 -6.26 0.84
CA ILE A 114 -9.78 -5.36 1.94
C ILE A 114 -11.13 -5.72 2.56
N GLY A 115 -12.13 -6.04 1.73
CA GLY A 115 -13.44 -6.52 2.20
C GLY A 115 -13.39 -7.85 2.94
N MET A 116 -12.51 -8.75 2.51
CA MET A 116 -12.22 -10.02 3.20
C MET A 116 -11.57 -9.76 4.56
N GLY A 117 -10.66 -8.80 4.66
CA GLY A 117 -10.09 -8.35 5.94
C GLY A 117 -11.16 -7.86 6.92
N ALA A 118 -12.09 -7.01 6.44
CA ALA A 118 -13.22 -6.52 7.23
C ALA A 118 -14.09 -7.67 7.77
N TRP A 119 -14.41 -8.63 6.93
CA TRP A 119 -15.19 -9.80 7.32
C TRP A 119 -14.45 -10.68 8.31
N GLY A 120 -13.12 -10.85 8.13
CA GLY A 120 -12.25 -11.57 9.07
C GLY A 120 -12.27 -10.95 10.47
N ILE A 121 -12.22 -9.61 10.57
CA ILE A 121 -12.34 -8.88 11.84
C ILE A 121 -13.69 -9.17 12.49
N TYR A 122 -14.79 -9.14 11.73
CA TYR A 122 -16.13 -9.48 12.25
C TYR A 122 -16.17 -10.91 12.80
N VAL A 123 -15.69 -11.88 12.03
CA VAL A 123 -15.73 -13.31 12.41
C VAL A 123 -14.91 -13.56 13.68
N TYR A 124 -13.72 -12.96 13.78
CA TYR A 124 -12.89 -13.04 14.98
C TYR A 124 -13.53 -12.33 16.18
N ALA A 125 -13.94 -11.06 16.01
CA ALA A 125 -14.57 -10.28 17.07
C ALA A 125 -15.85 -10.93 17.59
N ARG A 126 -16.59 -11.67 16.75
CA ARG A 126 -17.77 -12.41 17.16
C ARG A 126 -17.49 -13.46 18.24
N GLN A 127 -16.30 -14.06 18.24
CA GLN A 127 -15.88 -14.98 19.29
C GLN A 127 -15.57 -14.25 20.60
N LYS A 128 -15.08 -13.00 20.53
CA LYS A 128 -14.66 -12.20 21.69
C LYS A 128 -15.79 -11.42 22.34
N ILE A 129 -16.59 -10.72 21.53
CA ILE A 129 -17.60 -9.76 22.01
C ILE A 129 -19.02 -10.06 21.50
N GLY A 130 -19.21 -11.21 20.86
CA GLY A 130 -20.54 -11.74 20.49
C GLY A 130 -21.31 -10.80 19.55
N LYS A 131 -22.50 -10.37 19.99
CA LYS A 131 -23.41 -9.52 19.18
C LYS A 131 -22.86 -8.17 18.79
N LEU A 132 -21.83 -7.67 19.47
CA LEU A 132 -21.20 -6.37 19.21
C LEU A 132 -20.13 -6.42 18.11
N ALA A 133 -19.82 -7.58 17.55
CA ALA A 133 -18.75 -7.78 16.59
C ALA A 133 -18.85 -6.92 15.32
N TRP A 134 -20.06 -6.58 14.86
CA TRP A 134 -20.26 -5.68 13.73
C TRP A 134 -19.68 -4.28 13.97
N LEU A 135 -19.58 -3.83 15.24
CA LEU A 135 -18.93 -2.58 15.61
C LEU A 135 -17.41 -2.64 15.38
N SER A 136 -16.76 -3.80 15.56
CA SER A 136 -15.34 -3.95 15.22
C SER A 136 -15.10 -3.86 13.71
N MET A 137 -16.01 -4.38 12.89
CA MET A 137 -15.96 -4.21 11.44
C MET A 137 -16.27 -2.77 11.03
N LEU A 138 -17.25 -2.11 11.68
CA LEU A 138 -17.51 -0.69 11.49
C LEU A 138 -16.27 0.14 11.84
N HIS A 139 -15.62 -0.16 12.97
CA HIS A 139 -14.37 0.47 13.37
C HIS A 139 -13.28 0.32 12.29
N TYR A 140 -13.08 -0.89 11.74
CA TYR A 140 -12.15 -1.12 10.64
C TYR A 140 -12.44 -0.24 9.42
N TRP A 141 -13.71 -0.14 9.00
CA TRP A 141 -14.10 0.73 7.89
C TRP A 141 -13.92 2.23 8.19
N GLY A 142 -13.80 2.61 9.45
CA GLY A 142 -13.43 3.97 9.86
C GLY A 142 -11.93 4.24 9.85
N MET A 143 -11.07 3.22 9.79
CA MET A 143 -9.62 3.40 9.89
C MET A 143 -9.04 4.13 8.68
N TRP A 144 -8.20 5.13 8.95
CA TRP A 144 -7.55 5.93 7.89
C TRP A 144 -6.74 5.08 6.90
N GLY A 145 -6.06 4.02 7.40
CA GLY A 145 -5.24 3.13 6.59
C GLY A 145 -6.00 2.40 5.49
N VAL A 146 -7.30 2.12 5.71
CA VAL A 146 -8.18 1.53 4.68
C VAL A 146 -8.35 2.50 3.52
N TYR A 147 -8.70 3.74 3.80
CA TYR A 147 -8.94 4.75 2.76
C TYR A 147 -7.66 5.19 2.05
N SER A 148 -6.57 5.26 2.79
CA SER A 148 -5.25 5.56 2.21
C SER A 148 -4.82 4.47 1.24
N ALA A 149 -5.05 3.20 1.59
CA ALA A 149 -4.77 2.06 0.71
C ALA A 149 -5.69 2.01 -0.52
N LEU A 150 -6.96 2.41 -0.39
CA LEU A 150 -7.93 2.42 -1.50
C LEU A 150 -7.72 3.59 -2.46
N ALA A 151 -7.26 4.73 -1.95
CA ALA A 151 -7.08 5.95 -2.73
C ALA A 151 -5.74 6.01 -3.47
N TYR A 152 -4.76 5.23 -3.01
CA TYR A 152 -3.41 5.26 -3.54
C TYR A 152 -3.07 3.94 -4.25
N ASP A 153 -3.52 3.82 -5.49
CA ASP A 153 -3.16 2.77 -6.43
C ASP A 153 -3.41 1.31 -5.98
N VAL A 154 -2.61 0.39 -6.49
CA VAL A 154 -2.59 -1.02 -6.12
C VAL A 154 -1.24 -1.38 -5.52
N HIS A 155 -1.28 -2.05 -4.37
CA HIS A 155 -0.07 -2.45 -3.68
C HIS A 155 -0.15 -3.88 -3.13
N PRO A 156 0.87 -4.70 -3.36
CA PRO A 156 0.89 -6.08 -2.86
C PRO A 156 0.91 -6.18 -1.33
N ASP A 157 1.41 -5.16 -0.63
CA ASP A 157 1.49 -5.13 0.83
C ASP A 157 0.14 -4.94 1.55
N ILE A 158 -0.93 -4.61 0.85
CA ILE A 158 -2.26 -4.44 1.43
C ILE A 158 -2.90 -5.78 1.80
N LEU A 159 -2.71 -6.82 0.99
CA LEU A 159 -3.41 -8.08 1.14
C LEU A 159 -2.90 -8.92 2.31
N GLY A 160 -1.59 -8.87 2.60
CA GLY A 160 -1.00 -9.58 3.72
C GLY A 160 -1.66 -9.25 5.07
N PRO A 161 -1.77 -7.97 5.47
CA PRO A 161 -2.49 -7.57 6.68
C PRO A 161 -3.94 -8.05 6.72
N CYS A 162 -4.65 -8.06 5.60
CA CYS A 162 -6.04 -8.50 5.53
C CYS A 162 -6.23 -9.99 5.88
N LEU A 163 -5.18 -10.80 5.83
CA LEU A 163 -5.21 -12.21 6.25
C LEU A 163 -5.05 -12.38 7.77
N VAL A 164 -4.49 -11.39 8.47
CA VAL A 164 -4.21 -11.49 9.92
C VAL A 164 -5.47 -11.79 10.76
N PRO A 165 -6.64 -11.16 10.53
CA PRO A 165 -7.86 -11.52 11.29
C PRO A 165 -8.26 -12.97 11.13
N TRP A 166 -8.05 -13.55 9.96
CA TRP A 166 -8.33 -14.94 9.66
C TRP A 166 -7.31 -15.88 10.30
N ILE A 167 -6.04 -15.47 10.43
CA ILE A 167 -5.00 -16.19 11.18
C ILE A 167 -5.42 -16.30 12.64
N PHE A 168 -5.85 -15.19 13.26
CA PHE A 168 -6.36 -15.18 14.64
C PHE A 168 -7.57 -16.10 14.79
N TYR A 169 -8.52 -16.01 13.85
CA TYR A 169 -9.71 -16.89 13.84
C TYR A 169 -9.33 -18.36 13.69
N ALA A 170 -8.46 -18.71 12.74
CA ALA A 170 -8.06 -20.08 12.48
C ALA A 170 -7.31 -20.69 13.67
N LEU A 171 -6.44 -19.91 14.35
CA LEU A 171 -5.75 -20.35 15.55
C LEU A 171 -6.75 -20.66 16.67
N GLU A 172 -7.62 -19.71 17.04
CA GLU A 172 -8.54 -19.88 18.17
C GLU A 172 -9.63 -20.95 17.92
N THR A 173 -10.01 -21.15 16.66
CA THR A 173 -10.93 -22.25 16.29
C THR A 173 -10.23 -23.57 16.02
N LYS A 174 -8.91 -23.62 16.24
CA LYS A 174 -8.07 -24.84 16.07
C LYS A 174 -8.12 -25.43 14.66
N LYS A 175 -8.39 -24.58 13.65
CA LYS A 175 -8.44 -24.96 12.22
C LYS A 175 -7.03 -24.99 11.64
N ARG A 176 -6.29 -26.05 11.95
CA ARG A 176 -4.87 -26.18 11.68
C ARG A 176 -4.50 -25.92 10.21
N LEU A 177 -5.16 -26.60 9.26
CA LEU A 177 -4.84 -26.45 7.84
C LEU A 177 -5.06 -25.01 7.36
N LEU A 178 -6.16 -24.39 7.77
CA LEU A 178 -6.44 -22.99 7.44
C LEU A 178 -5.38 -22.05 8.04
N LEU A 179 -4.96 -22.28 9.30
CA LEU A 179 -3.90 -21.50 9.94
C LEU A 179 -2.60 -21.54 9.13
N TYR A 180 -2.15 -22.73 8.74
CA TYR A 180 -0.93 -22.89 7.95
C TYR A 180 -1.04 -22.23 6.59
N ALA A 181 -2.12 -22.46 5.85
CA ALA A 181 -2.34 -21.89 4.53
C ALA A 181 -2.35 -20.36 4.55
N LEU A 182 -3.12 -19.75 5.47
CA LEU A 182 -3.19 -18.30 5.60
C LEU A 182 -1.85 -17.68 6.03
N THR A 183 -1.16 -18.32 6.96
CA THR A 183 0.17 -17.86 7.40
C THR A 183 1.17 -17.91 6.26
N LEU A 184 1.20 -19.00 5.50
CA LEU A 184 2.09 -19.15 4.36
C LEU A 184 1.84 -18.05 3.30
N VAL A 185 0.58 -17.82 2.92
CA VAL A 185 0.22 -16.76 1.96
C VAL A 185 0.65 -15.38 2.51
N ALA A 186 0.39 -15.10 3.77
CA ALA A 186 0.78 -13.82 4.39
C ALA A 186 2.32 -13.63 4.43
N LEU A 187 3.08 -14.68 4.73
CA LEU A 187 4.54 -14.65 4.74
C LEU A 187 5.15 -14.31 3.38
N PHE A 188 4.54 -14.80 2.28
CA PHE A 188 5.00 -14.53 0.92
C PHE A 188 4.28 -13.35 0.24
N SER A 189 3.49 -12.58 1.00
CA SER A 189 2.87 -11.35 0.49
C SER A 189 3.85 -10.18 0.44
N LYS A 190 4.72 -10.03 1.45
CA LYS A 190 5.80 -9.04 1.51
C LYS A 190 6.74 -9.36 2.69
N HIS A 191 8.04 -9.08 2.55
CA HIS A 191 9.03 -9.31 3.61
C HIS A 191 8.72 -8.54 4.91
N THR A 192 8.15 -7.34 4.85
CA THR A 192 7.74 -6.57 6.05
C THR A 192 6.61 -7.25 6.81
N ILE A 193 5.70 -7.92 6.12
CA ILE A 193 4.62 -8.70 6.74
C ILE A 193 5.18 -9.93 7.44
N SER A 194 6.20 -10.58 6.87
CA SER A 194 6.89 -11.69 7.55
C SER A 194 7.50 -11.26 8.89
N ILE A 195 8.15 -10.09 8.95
CA ILE A 195 8.67 -9.51 10.19
C ILE A 195 7.52 -9.26 11.17
N TRP A 196 6.43 -8.66 10.72
CA TRP A 196 5.27 -8.37 11.57
C TRP A 196 4.63 -9.63 12.15
N LEU A 197 4.51 -10.70 11.36
CA LEU A 197 3.97 -12.00 11.81
C LEU A 197 4.81 -12.64 12.92
N VAL A 198 6.12 -12.46 12.95
CA VAL A 198 6.96 -12.89 14.07
C VAL A 198 6.42 -12.31 15.38
N PHE A 199 6.16 -10.99 15.43
CA PHE A 199 5.67 -10.33 16.63
C PHE A 199 4.19 -10.66 16.93
N ILE A 200 3.37 -10.88 15.90
CA ILE A 200 2.02 -11.40 16.09
C ILE A 200 2.04 -12.77 16.76
N PHE A 201 2.92 -13.68 16.32
CA PHE A 201 3.00 -15.03 16.93
C PHE A 201 3.68 -15.02 18.29
N ILE A 202 4.59 -14.10 18.59
CA ILE A 202 5.07 -13.86 19.97
C ILE A 202 3.89 -13.44 20.84
N PHE A 203 3.09 -12.47 20.40
CA PHE A 203 1.89 -12.04 21.11
C PHE A 203 0.93 -13.21 21.36
N LEU A 204 0.58 -13.98 20.33
CA LEU A 204 -0.34 -15.10 20.43
C LEU A 204 0.19 -16.22 21.34
N TYR A 205 1.50 -16.51 21.30
CA TYR A 205 2.17 -17.46 22.18
C TYR A 205 2.04 -17.05 23.65
N LEU A 206 2.23 -15.77 23.96
CA LEU A 206 2.12 -15.24 25.32
C LEU A 206 0.66 -15.08 25.77
N TYR A 207 -0.24 -14.70 24.85
CA TYR A 207 -1.67 -14.53 25.11
C TYR A 207 -2.34 -15.85 25.48
N HIS A 208 -2.01 -16.93 24.77
CA HIS A 208 -2.57 -18.26 24.99
C HIS A 208 -1.77 -19.12 25.99
N LYS A 209 -1.06 -18.51 26.96
CA LYS A 209 -0.22 -19.23 27.93
C LYS A 209 -0.94 -20.34 28.72
N LYS A 210 -2.26 -20.32 28.80
CA LYS A 210 -3.10 -21.29 29.51
C LYS A 210 -3.65 -22.41 28.61
N ASP A 211 -3.53 -22.32 27.27
CA ASP A 211 -3.96 -23.36 26.32
C ASP A 211 -2.71 -23.89 25.58
N ASP A 212 -2.23 -25.07 26.03
CA ASP A 212 -1.01 -25.67 25.50
C ASP A 212 -1.08 -25.94 24.00
N LEU A 213 -2.24 -26.27 23.45
CA LEU A 213 -2.41 -26.53 22.03
C LEU A 213 -2.26 -25.25 21.21
N LEU A 214 -2.95 -24.18 21.59
CA LEU A 214 -2.84 -22.89 20.92
C LEU A 214 -1.43 -22.30 21.07
N ARG A 215 -0.81 -22.47 22.20
CA ARG A 215 0.58 -22.07 22.46
C ARG A 215 1.56 -22.82 21.54
N ARG A 216 1.41 -24.14 21.37
CA ARG A 216 2.24 -24.95 20.45
C ARG A 216 2.04 -24.49 18.99
N TYR A 217 0.81 -24.27 18.56
CA TYR A 217 0.55 -23.77 17.20
C TYR A 217 1.16 -22.37 16.99
N SER A 218 1.05 -21.48 17.97
CA SER A 218 1.69 -20.15 17.91
C SER A 218 3.22 -20.27 17.82
N LEU A 219 3.83 -21.21 18.57
CA LEU A 219 5.28 -21.46 18.50
C LEU A 219 5.72 -21.98 17.12
N TYR A 220 4.98 -22.95 16.56
CA TYR A 220 5.31 -23.45 15.20
C TYR A 220 5.21 -22.35 14.16
N MET A 221 4.17 -21.50 14.21
CA MET A 221 4.03 -20.38 13.30
C MET A 221 5.09 -19.31 13.53
N LEU A 222 5.51 -19.07 14.78
CA LEU A 222 6.62 -18.18 15.11
C LEU A 222 7.93 -18.66 14.46
N LEU A 223 8.27 -19.93 14.63
CA LEU A 223 9.47 -20.51 14.01
C LEU A 223 9.40 -20.45 12.48
N THR A 224 8.26 -20.77 11.90
CA THR A 224 8.02 -20.64 10.44
C THR A 224 8.22 -19.20 9.98
N SER A 225 7.71 -18.23 10.73
CA SER A 225 7.86 -16.80 10.40
C SER A 225 9.31 -16.33 10.49
N ILE A 226 10.06 -16.77 11.49
CA ILE A 226 11.50 -16.47 11.62
C ILE A 226 12.28 -17.04 10.42
N ILE A 227 12.01 -18.29 10.04
CA ILE A 227 12.64 -18.90 8.86
C ILE A 227 12.29 -18.11 7.59
N ALA A 228 11.02 -17.71 7.42
CA ALA A 228 10.61 -16.92 6.27
C ALA A 228 11.28 -15.53 6.22
N VAL A 229 11.49 -14.88 7.37
CA VAL A 229 12.26 -13.63 7.46
C VAL A 229 13.70 -13.84 6.99
N ILE A 230 14.37 -14.90 7.47
CA ILE A 230 15.75 -15.23 7.06
C ILE A 230 15.80 -15.46 5.54
N ILE A 231 14.89 -16.28 5.01
CA ILE A 231 14.81 -16.55 3.56
C ILE A 231 14.57 -15.25 2.77
N SER A 232 13.68 -14.38 3.25
CA SER A 232 13.39 -13.10 2.58
C SER A 232 14.62 -12.19 2.54
N PHE A 233 15.42 -12.12 3.61
CA PHE A 233 16.65 -11.34 3.62
C PHE A 233 17.74 -11.93 2.71
N LEU A 234 17.90 -13.25 2.70
CA LEU A 234 18.84 -13.93 1.80
C LEU A 234 18.45 -13.72 0.33
N LEU A 235 17.16 -13.86 0.01
CA LEU A 235 16.65 -13.62 -1.33
C LEU A 235 16.83 -12.16 -1.75
N ASN A 236 16.53 -11.20 -0.86
CA ASN A 236 16.76 -9.79 -1.15
C ASN A 236 18.24 -9.50 -1.44
N ALA A 237 19.15 -10.03 -0.64
CA ALA A 237 20.60 -9.86 -0.87
C ALA A 237 21.06 -10.52 -2.19
N TYR A 238 20.47 -11.67 -2.56
CA TYR A 238 20.72 -12.31 -3.84
C TYR A 238 20.24 -11.43 -5.01
N LEU A 239 19.01 -10.90 -4.93
CA LEU A 239 18.43 -10.03 -5.96
C LEU A 239 19.24 -8.73 -6.12
N GLU A 240 19.65 -8.10 -5.03
CA GLU A 240 20.51 -6.90 -5.07
C GLU A 240 21.84 -7.17 -5.78
N LYS A 241 22.44 -8.33 -5.53
CA LYS A 241 23.66 -8.75 -6.23
C LYS A 241 23.39 -9.04 -7.71
N TYR A 242 22.29 -9.70 -8.02
CA TYR A 242 21.90 -10.08 -9.39
C TYR A 242 21.62 -8.85 -10.26
N PHE A 243 20.90 -7.86 -9.72
CA PHE A 243 20.55 -6.61 -10.43
C PHE A 243 21.60 -5.52 -10.28
N HIS A 244 22.68 -5.73 -9.54
CA HIS A 244 23.71 -4.72 -9.23
C HIS A 244 23.12 -3.42 -8.67
N SER A 245 22.03 -3.49 -7.91
CA SER A 245 21.29 -2.35 -7.38
C SER A 245 20.76 -2.66 -5.98
N LEU A 246 20.53 -1.61 -5.19
CA LEU A 246 19.90 -1.76 -3.88
C LEU A 246 18.37 -1.88 -4.04
N SER A 247 17.77 -2.81 -3.31
CA SER A 247 16.32 -2.82 -3.15
C SER A 247 15.86 -1.54 -2.42
N ARG A 248 14.60 -1.14 -2.66
CA ARG A 248 14.01 -0.01 -1.94
C ARG A 248 14.08 -0.19 -0.42
N PHE A 249 13.90 -1.43 0.07
CA PHE A 249 14.03 -1.74 1.49
C PHE A 249 15.44 -1.44 2.02
N SER A 250 16.49 -1.92 1.36
CA SER A 250 17.88 -1.65 1.76
C SER A 250 18.21 -0.15 1.67
N ALA A 251 17.76 0.53 0.63
CA ALA A 251 17.98 1.95 0.43
C ALA A 251 17.37 2.80 1.57
N MET A 252 16.15 2.48 2.03
CA MET A 252 15.45 3.21 3.09
C MET A 252 16.18 3.20 4.44
N TYR A 253 16.97 2.15 4.74
CA TYR A 253 17.63 1.99 6.04
C TYR A 253 19.14 2.12 5.97
N ARG A 254 19.74 2.28 4.78
CA ARG A 254 21.19 2.33 4.58
C ARG A 254 21.87 3.38 5.44
N TYR A 255 21.22 4.52 5.65
CA TYR A 255 21.73 5.64 6.43
C TYR A 255 21.97 5.27 7.92
N LEU A 256 21.22 4.32 8.50
CA LEU A 256 21.39 3.85 9.87
C LEU A 256 22.75 3.13 10.06
N TRP A 257 23.29 2.60 8.98
CA TRP A 257 24.58 1.88 8.97
C TRP A 257 25.69 2.74 8.36
N SER A 258 25.65 4.03 8.65
CA SER A 258 26.66 5.00 8.25
C SER A 258 27.44 5.55 9.44
N ASP A 259 28.55 6.19 9.16
CA ASP A 259 29.36 6.90 10.13
C ASP A 259 28.61 8.06 10.80
N ASN A 260 27.70 8.73 10.06
CA ASN A 260 26.80 9.78 10.52
C ASN A 260 25.45 9.67 9.79
N PRO A 261 24.35 9.28 10.46
CA PRO A 261 23.03 9.14 9.83
C PRO A 261 22.45 10.41 9.22
N LEU A 262 22.83 11.59 9.68
CA LEU A 262 22.34 12.87 9.16
C LEU A 262 23.08 13.34 7.90
N ASN A 263 24.36 12.97 7.79
CA ASN A 263 25.18 13.29 6.63
C ASN A 263 26.17 12.15 6.38
N PRO A 264 25.73 11.06 5.74
CA PRO A 264 26.53 9.88 5.53
C PRO A 264 27.71 10.13 4.60
N THR A 265 28.94 9.92 5.08
CA THR A 265 30.16 9.95 4.26
C THR A 265 30.67 8.54 3.99
N HIS A 266 30.47 7.61 4.94
CA HIS A 266 30.88 6.22 4.81
C HIS A 266 29.78 5.28 5.28
N TYR A 267 29.54 4.23 4.51
CA TYR A 267 28.58 3.18 4.86
C TYR A 267 29.29 1.90 5.30
N ALA A 268 28.65 1.16 6.22
CA ALA A 268 29.17 -0.12 6.68
C ALA A 268 29.19 -1.16 5.55
N GLU A 269 30.34 -1.78 5.32
CA GLU A 269 30.52 -2.85 4.34
C GLU A 269 30.30 -4.23 4.99
N THR A 270 30.66 -4.38 6.26
CA THR A 270 30.56 -5.65 6.99
C THR A 270 29.47 -5.63 8.05
N THR A 271 28.97 -6.81 8.43
CA THR A 271 27.97 -6.96 9.51
C THR A 271 28.48 -6.40 10.84
N ILE A 272 29.77 -6.56 11.15
CA ILE A 272 30.38 -6.03 12.37
C ILE A 272 30.34 -4.49 12.36
N GLN A 273 30.69 -3.87 11.23
CA GLN A 273 30.61 -2.41 11.08
C GLN A 273 29.16 -1.91 11.20
N LYS A 274 28.18 -2.64 10.63
CA LYS A 274 26.75 -2.31 10.79
C LYS A 274 26.35 -2.28 12.26
N VAL A 275 26.70 -3.31 13.02
CA VAL A 275 26.41 -3.36 14.46
C VAL A 275 27.13 -2.23 15.21
N LYS A 276 28.41 -1.96 14.89
CA LYS A 276 29.17 -0.85 15.48
C LYS A 276 28.50 0.51 15.24
N TYR A 277 28.07 0.75 14.01
CA TYR A 277 27.37 2.02 13.68
C TYR A 277 26.01 2.12 14.36
N LEU A 278 25.21 1.06 14.42
CA LEU A 278 23.94 1.06 15.15
C LEU A 278 24.14 1.39 16.63
N ILE A 279 25.16 0.80 17.28
CA ILE A 279 25.49 1.11 18.68
C ILE A 279 25.95 2.57 18.82
N LYS A 280 26.84 3.03 17.94
CA LYS A 280 27.32 4.43 17.95
C LYS A 280 26.17 5.42 17.77
N ASN A 281 25.24 5.10 16.88
CA ASN A 281 24.19 6.01 16.41
C ASN A 281 22.83 5.82 17.14
N TRP A 282 22.79 5.08 18.28
CA TRP A 282 21.53 4.78 18.98
C TRP A 282 20.69 6.03 19.32
N TYR A 283 21.35 7.14 19.62
CA TYR A 283 20.69 8.40 19.92
C TYR A 283 19.90 8.93 18.72
N TYR A 284 20.48 8.89 17.52
CA TYR A 284 19.77 9.28 16.30
C TYR A 284 18.58 8.37 16.04
N MET A 285 18.71 7.05 16.25
CA MET A 285 17.56 6.14 16.09
C MET A 285 16.43 6.50 17.05
N TRP A 286 16.74 6.90 18.29
CA TRP A 286 15.74 7.37 19.24
C TRP A 286 15.07 8.67 18.77
N ALA A 287 15.85 9.66 18.33
CA ALA A 287 15.32 10.91 17.79
C ALA A 287 14.43 10.68 16.55
N PHE A 288 14.85 9.80 15.65
CA PHE A 288 14.09 9.50 14.42
C PHE A 288 12.77 8.75 14.66
N LEU A 289 12.51 8.24 15.84
CA LEU A 289 11.15 7.78 16.16
C LEU A 289 10.15 8.94 16.16
N TRP A 290 10.58 10.14 16.50
CA TRP A 290 9.73 11.32 16.70
C TRP A 290 9.90 12.36 15.60
N GLU A 291 11.12 12.55 15.13
CA GLU A 291 11.53 13.57 14.18
C GLU A 291 11.81 12.98 12.80
N SER A 292 11.80 13.84 11.79
CA SER A 292 12.25 13.44 10.44
C SER A 292 13.77 13.24 10.44
N SER A 293 14.23 12.18 9.73
CA SER A 293 15.64 12.04 9.37
C SER A 293 16.09 13.01 8.27
N GLN A 294 15.16 13.75 7.68
CA GLN A 294 15.40 14.74 6.63
C GLN A 294 15.02 16.14 7.15
N TYR A 295 15.93 17.09 7.00
CA TYR A 295 15.72 18.49 7.37
C TYR A 295 14.93 19.27 6.31
N ASP A 296 13.69 18.86 6.05
CA ASP A 296 12.77 19.61 5.20
C ASP A 296 11.50 19.91 6.00
N PRO A 297 11.08 21.20 6.11
CA PRO A 297 9.83 21.58 6.74
C PRO A 297 8.60 20.82 6.26
N ALA A 298 8.64 20.32 5.02
CA ALA A 298 7.59 19.50 4.44
C ALA A 298 7.32 18.18 5.16
N TYR A 299 8.27 17.69 5.94
CA TYR A 299 8.15 16.43 6.68
C TYR A 299 7.72 16.61 8.13
N VAL A 300 7.69 17.84 8.62
CA VAL A 300 7.32 18.15 10.01
C VAL A 300 5.87 17.73 10.28
N GLY A 301 5.65 17.03 11.38
CA GLY A 301 4.31 16.63 11.84
C GLY A 301 3.76 15.33 11.25
N ILE A 302 4.35 14.75 10.19
CA ILE A 302 3.85 13.52 9.55
C ILE A 302 3.80 12.35 10.55
N LYS A 303 4.87 12.13 11.32
CA LYS A 303 4.92 11.06 12.34
C LYS A 303 3.95 11.33 13.49
N SER A 304 3.88 12.58 13.95
CA SER A 304 2.97 12.99 15.03
C SER A 304 1.50 12.77 14.64
N GLU A 305 1.12 13.07 13.40
CA GLU A 305 -0.22 12.78 12.87
C GLU A 305 -0.52 11.28 12.93
N THR A 306 0.45 10.42 12.58
CA THR A 306 0.29 8.97 12.63
C THR A 306 0.11 8.48 14.06
N TYR A 307 0.94 8.94 15.00
CA TYR A 307 0.82 8.55 16.41
C TYR A 307 -0.50 9.01 17.03
N LEU A 308 -0.90 10.25 16.74
CA LEU A 308 -2.19 10.77 17.17
C LEU A 308 -3.34 9.94 16.59
N SER A 309 -3.24 9.55 15.31
CA SER A 309 -4.23 8.69 14.66
C SER A 309 -4.34 7.31 15.33
N VAL A 310 -3.20 6.69 15.68
CA VAL A 310 -3.20 5.43 16.44
C VAL A 310 -3.92 5.59 17.78
N ILE A 311 -3.62 6.66 18.52
CA ILE A 311 -4.24 6.92 19.83
C ILE A 311 -5.74 7.17 19.67
N LEU A 312 -6.18 8.08 18.81
CA LEU A 312 -7.58 8.46 18.65
C LEU A 312 -8.44 7.32 18.11
N CYS A 313 -7.85 6.43 17.32
CA CYS A 313 -8.55 5.27 16.77
C CYS A 313 -8.53 4.02 17.69
N GLY A 314 -8.22 4.17 18.96
CA GLY A 314 -8.35 3.08 19.95
C GLY A 314 -7.03 2.49 20.44
N GLY A 315 -5.86 3.00 19.98
CA GLY A 315 -4.54 2.56 20.46
C GLY A 315 -4.29 2.82 21.95
N TRP A 316 -5.05 3.72 22.56
CA TRP A 316 -5.02 3.92 24.02
C TRP A 316 -5.36 2.64 24.81
N ALA A 317 -6.11 1.68 24.21
CA ALA A 317 -6.39 0.38 24.83
C ALA A 317 -5.12 -0.43 25.13
N PHE A 318 -4.00 -0.16 24.44
CA PHE A 318 -2.70 -0.80 24.68
C PHE A 318 -2.14 -0.47 26.07
N GLY A 319 -2.44 0.71 26.61
CA GLY A 319 -2.06 1.09 27.98
C GLY A 319 -2.72 0.22 29.03
N TRP A 320 -3.93 -0.28 28.77
CA TRP A 320 -4.65 -1.17 29.67
C TRP A 320 -4.27 -2.65 29.52
N MET A 321 -3.73 -3.03 28.38
CA MET A 321 -3.26 -4.38 28.08
C MET A 321 -1.94 -4.31 27.32
N PRO A 322 -0.79 -4.09 28.00
CA PRO A 322 0.52 -3.85 27.35
C PRO A 322 0.97 -4.98 26.40
N LEU A 323 0.48 -6.20 26.60
CA LEU A 323 0.77 -7.32 25.69
C LEU A 323 0.35 -7.01 24.23
N LEU A 324 -0.68 -6.19 24.02
CA LEU A 324 -1.15 -5.74 22.70
C LEU A 324 -0.13 -4.80 21.99
N LEU A 325 0.85 -4.28 22.70
CA LEU A 325 1.92 -3.46 22.09
C LEU A 325 2.90 -4.32 21.26
N ILE A 326 3.03 -5.61 21.56
CA ILE A 326 4.03 -6.46 20.90
C ILE A 326 3.92 -6.41 19.37
N PRO A 327 2.75 -6.54 18.72
CA PRO A 327 2.64 -6.41 17.26
C PRO A 327 2.73 -4.96 16.75
N ILE A 328 2.56 -3.94 17.60
CA ILE A 328 2.67 -2.53 17.19
C ILE A 328 4.11 -2.05 17.15
N VAL A 329 4.93 -2.50 18.10
CA VAL A 329 6.33 -2.06 18.21
C VAL A 329 7.10 -2.21 16.89
N PRO A 330 7.12 -3.38 16.20
CA PRO A 330 7.87 -3.50 14.96
C PRO A 330 7.33 -2.57 13.85
N ILE A 331 6.00 -2.33 13.80
CA ILE A 331 5.41 -1.43 12.82
C ILE A 331 5.92 0.00 13.06
N VAL A 332 5.91 0.47 14.30
CA VAL A 332 6.42 1.80 14.66
C VAL A 332 7.91 1.89 14.34
N LEU A 333 8.71 0.89 14.74
CA LEU A 333 10.16 0.92 14.55
C LEU A 333 10.51 0.96 13.06
N TYR A 334 10.04 0.01 12.25
CA TYR A 334 10.45 -0.04 10.86
C TYR A 334 9.93 1.17 10.06
N LYS A 335 8.72 1.65 10.35
CA LYS A 335 8.19 2.83 9.66
C LYS A 335 8.91 4.11 10.06
N SER A 336 9.07 4.36 11.35
CA SER A 336 9.67 5.61 11.83
C SER A 336 11.17 5.70 11.53
N LEU A 337 11.85 4.56 11.43
CA LEU A 337 13.28 4.51 11.10
C LEU A 337 13.55 4.43 9.59
N ALA A 338 12.56 4.34 8.73
CA ALA A 338 12.76 4.45 7.28
C ALA A 338 13.15 5.89 6.89
N ASN A 339 14.04 6.05 5.92
CA ASN A 339 14.34 7.37 5.34
C ASN A 339 13.39 7.68 4.16
N ASP A 340 12.10 7.47 4.39
CA ASP A 340 11.05 7.70 3.39
C ASP A 340 9.76 8.15 4.07
N TYR A 341 9.36 9.41 3.84
CA TYR A 341 8.18 10.01 4.41
C TYR A 341 6.89 9.26 4.06
N GLN A 342 6.84 8.57 2.93
CA GLN A 342 5.68 7.80 2.49
C GLN A 342 5.31 6.71 3.51
N VAL A 343 6.33 6.12 4.14
CA VAL A 343 6.17 5.03 5.11
C VAL A 343 5.75 5.56 6.50
N TRP A 344 6.11 6.81 6.85
CA TRP A 344 5.83 7.39 8.17
C TRP A 344 4.38 7.77 8.39
N GLY A 345 3.69 8.18 7.31
CA GLY A 345 2.47 8.96 7.40
C GLY A 345 1.19 8.16 7.26
N THR A 346 0.11 8.93 7.31
CA THR A 346 -1.26 8.42 7.12
C THR A 346 -1.69 8.41 5.66
N LEU A 347 -0.87 8.93 4.74
CA LEU A 347 -1.26 9.24 3.36
C LEU A 347 -1.32 8.02 2.44
N PHE A 348 -0.33 7.14 2.52
CA PHE A 348 -0.16 6.01 1.59
C PHE A 348 -0.66 4.68 2.17
N GLN A 349 -0.53 3.59 1.43
CA GLN A 349 -0.97 2.24 1.80
C GLN A 349 -0.31 1.66 3.07
N TYR A 350 0.79 2.23 3.51
CA TYR A 350 1.60 1.71 4.62
C TYR A 350 0.93 1.74 6.00
N SER A 351 -0.29 2.26 6.12
CA SER A 351 -1.05 2.23 7.37
C SER A 351 -2.02 1.04 7.51
N MET A 352 -1.95 0.06 6.58
CA MET A 352 -2.90 -1.05 6.57
C MET A 352 -2.73 -2.00 7.76
N GLU A 353 -1.51 -2.19 8.27
CA GLU A 353 -1.26 -2.99 9.48
C GLU A 353 -1.95 -2.38 10.71
N TYR A 354 -1.90 -1.05 10.86
CA TYR A 354 -2.64 -0.36 11.92
C TYR A 354 -4.16 -0.54 11.76
N ALA A 355 -4.63 -0.38 10.52
CA ALA A 355 -6.06 -0.47 10.21
C ALA A 355 -6.65 -1.85 10.53
N VAL A 356 -5.88 -2.90 10.36
CA VAL A 356 -6.29 -4.27 10.69
C VAL A 356 -6.11 -4.57 12.18
N TYR A 357 -4.94 -4.22 12.74
CA TYR A 357 -4.59 -4.69 14.07
C TYR A 357 -5.32 -3.95 15.19
N ILE A 358 -5.52 -2.63 15.08
CA ILE A 358 -6.19 -1.84 16.12
C ILE A 358 -7.63 -2.34 16.40
N PRO A 359 -8.50 -2.59 15.40
CA PRO A 359 -9.80 -3.19 15.62
C PRO A 359 -9.77 -4.59 16.24
N LEU A 360 -8.79 -5.43 15.88
CA LEU A 360 -8.58 -6.75 16.49
C LEU A 360 -8.19 -6.64 17.97
N ALA A 361 -7.19 -5.81 18.25
CA ALA A 361 -6.71 -5.56 19.60
C ALA A 361 -7.80 -4.97 20.50
N LEU A 362 -8.60 -4.05 19.95
CA LEU A 362 -9.75 -3.49 20.66
C LEU A 362 -10.80 -4.57 20.98
N ALA A 363 -11.10 -5.50 20.06
CA ALA A 363 -12.02 -6.61 20.33
C ALA A 363 -11.51 -7.52 21.45
N ILE A 364 -10.20 -7.79 21.52
CA ILE A 364 -9.55 -8.56 22.58
C ILE A 364 -9.68 -7.84 23.93
N TRP A 365 -9.37 -6.54 23.94
CA TRP A 365 -9.49 -5.73 25.15
C TRP A 365 -10.94 -5.58 25.62
N LEU A 366 -11.90 -5.31 24.74
CA LEU A 366 -13.32 -5.21 25.05
C LEU A 366 -13.87 -6.51 25.67
N ALA A 367 -13.33 -7.66 25.30
CA ALA A 367 -13.73 -8.93 25.90
C ALA A 367 -13.44 -9.00 27.42
N GLN A 368 -12.49 -8.20 27.90
CA GLN A 368 -12.14 -8.10 29.33
C GLN A 368 -12.91 -6.99 30.08
N VAL A 369 -13.49 -6.04 29.33
CA VAL A 369 -14.29 -4.95 29.91
C VAL A 369 -15.64 -5.49 30.45
N PRO A 370 -16.21 -4.95 31.54
CA PRO A 370 -17.54 -5.31 32.04
C PRO A 370 -18.61 -5.17 30.94
N LYS A 371 -19.51 -6.16 30.87
CA LYS A 371 -20.49 -6.28 29.76
C LYS A 371 -21.36 -5.02 29.57
N ASN A 372 -21.72 -4.32 30.65
CA ASN A 372 -22.52 -3.09 30.62
C ASN A 372 -21.82 -1.89 29.96
N ARG A 373 -20.47 -1.87 29.91
CA ARG A 373 -19.68 -0.78 29.30
C ARG A 373 -19.22 -1.09 27.88
N ARG A 374 -19.19 -2.36 27.46
CA ARG A 374 -18.65 -2.81 26.16
C ARG A 374 -19.31 -2.12 24.98
N ALA A 375 -20.64 -2.07 24.96
CA ALA A 375 -21.38 -1.48 23.84
C ALA A 375 -21.08 0.00 23.69
N LEU A 376 -21.10 0.75 24.80
CA LEU A 376 -20.79 2.18 24.79
C LEU A 376 -19.38 2.44 24.26
N LEU A 377 -18.38 1.73 24.80
CA LEU A 377 -16.99 1.91 24.38
C LEU A 377 -16.77 1.53 22.91
N ALA A 378 -17.35 0.43 22.45
CA ALA A 378 -17.25 0.02 21.05
C ALA A 378 -17.86 1.06 20.09
N VAL A 379 -19.02 1.63 20.44
CA VAL A 379 -19.68 2.68 19.66
C VAL A 379 -18.84 3.97 19.68
N VAL A 380 -18.38 4.41 20.84
CA VAL A 380 -17.58 5.63 20.98
C VAL A 380 -16.30 5.55 20.15
N VAL A 381 -15.56 4.44 20.24
CA VAL A 381 -14.32 4.28 19.46
C VAL A 381 -14.62 4.23 17.96
N ALA A 382 -15.63 3.48 17.52
CA ALA A 382 -16.00 3.43 16.12
C ALA A 382 -16.38 4.83 15.59
N LEU A 383 -17.17 5.60 16.32
CA LEU A 383 -17.54 6.98 15.94
C LEU A 383 -16.34 7.91 15.93
N MET A 384 -15.50 7.90 16.96
CA MET A 384 -14.28 8.71 17.02
C MET A 384 -13.37 8.43 15.83
N THR A 385 -13.19 7.14 15.48
CA THR A 385 -12.38 6.73 14.34
C THR A 385 -12.93 7.26 13.02
N HIS A 386 -14.26 7.22 12.81
CA HIS A 386 -14.87 7.80 11.60
C HIS A 386 -14.73 9.32 11.55
N ILE A 387 -14.98 10.01 12.67
CA ILE A 387 -14.83 11.48 12.75
C ILE A 387 -13.38 11.86 12.44
N TRP A 388 -12.41 11.17 13.05
CA TRP A 388 -10.99 11.42 12.81
C TRP A 388 -10.59 11.15 11.36
N ASN A 389 -11.07 10.06 10.77
CA ASN A 389 -10.80 9.75 9.37
C ASN A 389 -11.39 10.81 8.42
N LEU A 390 -12.62 11.27 8.66
CA LEU A 390 -13.23 12.37 7.89
C LEU A 390 -12.44 13.68 8.02
N TYR A 391 -11.85 13.92 9.19
CA TYR A 391 -10.93 15.04 9.37
C TYR A 391 -9.66 14.86 8.54
N LEU A 392 -9.01 13.70 8.61
CA LEU A 392 -7.81 13.38 7.83
C LEU A 392 -8.04 13.39 6.32
N MET A 393 -9.24 13.02 5.84
CA MET A 393 -9.59 13.12 4.42
C MET A 393 -9.57 14.56 3.88
N LYS A 394 -9.57 15.55 4.75
CA LYS A 394 -9.50 16.97 4.37
C LYS A 394 -8.17 17.61 4.71
N ASN A 395 -7.55 17.21 5.83
CA ASN A 395 -6.54 18.01 6.53
C ASN A 395 -5.32 17.15 6.90
N ARG A 396 -4.69 16.46 5.94
CA ARG A 396 -3.41 15.75 6.20
C ARG A 396 -2.24 16.71 6.19
N VAL A 397 -1.28 16.42 7.04
CA VAL A 397 -0.07 17.23 7.19
C VAL A 397 0.83 17.16 5.95
N SER A 398 0.82 16.05 5.21
CA SER A 398 1.69 15.87 4.04
C SER A 398 1.37 16.84 2.91
N LYS A 399 2.38 17.56 2.39
CA LYS A 399 2.26 18.46 1.24
C LYS A 399 1.93 17.75 -0.08
N TRP A 400 2.11 16.44 -0.14
CA TRP A 400 1.79 15.62 -1.33
C TRP A 400 0.37 15.09 -1.29
N TYR A 401 -0.40 15.46 -0.30
CA TYR A 401 -1.77 15.01 -0.17
C TYR A 401 -2.70 15.76 -1.14
N SER A 402 -3.49 14.99 -1.87
CA SER A 402 -4.50 15.46 -2.82
C SER A 402 -5.88 15.01 -2.32
N PRO A 403 -6.67 15.91 -1.72
CA PRO A 403 -7.95 15.55 -1.09
C PRO A 403 -8.97 14.95 -2.06
N GLU A 404 -8.94 15.31 -3.32
CA GLU A 404 -9.83 14.79 -4.37
C GLU A 404 -9.71 13.28 -4.56
N GLN A 405 -8.60 12.65 -4.20
CA GLN A 405 -8.44 11.21 -4.26
C GLN A 405 -9.24 10.46 -3.18
N MET A 406 -9.61 11.13 -2.09
CA MET A 406 -10.26 10.50 -0.93
C MET A 406 -11.68 11.01 -0.65
N LEU A 407 -12.04 12.20 -1.14
CA LEU A 407 -13.31 12.85 -0.83
C LEU A 407 -14.47 12.27 -1.64
N TRP A 408 -14.66 10.95 -1.60
CA TRP A 408 -15.67 10.19 -2.33
C TRP A 408 -17.10 10.73 -2.18
N TYR A 409 -17.39 11.51 -1.14
CA TYR A 409 -18.67 12.17 -0.89
C TYR A 409 -18.78 13.57 -1.50
N LYS A 410 -17.78 14.03 -2.28
CA LYS A 410 -17.76 15.33 -2.97
C LYS A 410 -17.64 15.17 -4.48
N CYS A 411 -18.30 16.05 -5.24
CA CYS A 411 -18.25 16.03 -6.69
C CYS A 411 -16.83 16.10 -7.26
N VAL A 412 -15.90 16.82 -6.61
CA VAL A 412 -14.51 16.96 -7.05
C VAL A 412 -13.80 15.62 -7.20
N HIS A 413 -14.21 14.61 -6.43
CA HIS A 413 -13.67 13.25 -6.53
C HIS A 413 -13.96 12.59 -7.89
N TYR A 414 -15.08 12.93 -8.51
CA TYR A 414 -15.58 12.33 -9.76
C TYR A 414 -15.28 13.15 -11.01
N VAL A 415 -14.59 14.29 -10.86
CA VAL A 415 -14.23 15.15 -11.97
C VAL A 415 -12.79 14.91 -12.39
N SER A 416 -12.56 14.77 -13.69
CA SER A 416 -11.24 14.68 -14.29
C SER A 416 -11.07 15.76 -15.36
N PRO A 417 -9.89 16.36 -15.50
CA PRO A 417 -9.57 17.21 -16.65
C PRO A 417 -9.41 16.38 -17.94
N TYR A 418 -9.24 15.05 -17.79
CA TYR A 418 -8.94 14.13 -18.89
C TYR A 418 -10.18 13.34 -19.29
N ARG A 419 -10.41 13.18 -20.59
CA ARG A 419 -11.50 12.37 -21.14
C ARG A 419 -11.04 10.94 -21.33
N TYR A 420 -11.56 10.03 -20.52
CA TYR A 420 -11.14 8.63 -20.47
C TYR A 420 -11.14 7.95 -21.85
N LYS A 421 -12.25 8.06 -22.59
CA LYS A 421 -12.43 7.40 -23.89
C LYS A 421 -11.44 7.93 -24.93
N GLU A 422 -11.35 9.24 -25.06
CA GLU A 422 -10.53 9.92 -26.06
C GLU A 422 -9.03 9.65 -25.83
N ILE A 423 -8.59 9.64 -24.57
CA ILE A 423 -7.21 9.29 -24.22
C ILE A 423 -6.92 7.83 -24.58
N HIS A 424 -7.83 6.90 -24.28
CA HIS A 424 -7.62 5.48 -24.61
C HIS A 424 -7.63 5.25 -26.12
N GLU A 425 -8.46 5.96 -26.89
CA GLU A 425 -8.42 5.94 -28.37
C GLU A 425 -7.06 6.40 -28.89
N GLY A 426 -6.48 7.45 -28.31
CA GLY A 426 -5.11 7.89 -28.65
C GLY A 426 -4.05 6.86 -28.28
N LEU A 427 -4.08 6.35 -27.05
CA LEU A 427 -3.09 5.35 -26.59
C LEU A 427 -3.15 4.06 -27.41
N ALA A 428 -4.31 3.69 -27.96
CA ALA A 428 -4.48 2.50 -28.81
C ALA A 428 -3.75 2.59 -30.17
N ILE A 429 -3.28 3.78 -30.57
CA ILE A 429 -2.48 3.96 -31.80
C ILE A 429 -1.06 3.38 -31.63
N ILE A 430 -0.59 3.22 -30.37
CA ILE A 430 0.76 2.77 -30.08
C ILE A 430 0.83 1.24 -30.15
N PRO A 431 1.65 0.66 -31.02
CA PRO A 431 1.77 -0.81 -31.12
C PRO A 431 2.25 -1.45 -29.82
N ASP A 432 1.72 -2.63 -29.48
CA ASP A 432 2.03 -3.33 -28.22
C ASP A 432 3.50 -3.77 -28.10
N THR A 433 4.21 -3.88 -29.23
CA THR A 433 5.62 -4.26 -29.29
C THR A 433 6.60 -3.10 -29.14
N SER A 434 6.11 -1.86 -29.17
CA SER A 434 6.94 -0.66 -29.18
C SER A 434 7.53 -0.33 -27.82
N TYR A 435 8.68 0.35 -27.84
CA TYR A 435 9.28 0.98 -26.67
C TYR A 435 8.59 2.33 -26.42
N VAL A 436 7.99 2.49 -25.26
CA VAL A 436 7.18 3.66 -24.90
C VAL A 436 7.71 4.33 -23.64
N MET A 437 7.91 5.65 -23.70
CA MET A 437 8.10 6.50 -22.55
C MET A 437 6.80 7.26 -22.27
N ALA A 438 6.35 7.29 -21.02
CA ALA A 438 5.09 7.92 -20.69
C ALA A 438 5.14 8.68 -19.36
N VAL A 439 4.30 9.71 -19.22
CA VAL A 439 4.03 10.34 -17.93
C VAL A 439 3.36 9.35 -16.98
N SER A 440 3.64 9.49 -15.69
CA SER A 440 3.23 8.52 -14.65
C SER A 440 1.75 8.14 -14.70
N ARG A 441 0.86 9.09 -14.94
CA ARG A 441 -0.60 8.85 -15.01
C ARG A 441 -1.05 7.99 -16.18
N LEU A 442 -0.30 7.97 -17.29
CA LEU A 442 -0.66 7.21 -18.48
C LEU A 442 -0.16 5.76 -18.43
N LEU A 443 0.91 5.48 -17.67
CA LEU A 443 1.52 4.15 -17.62
C LEU A 443 0.54 3.03 -17.21
N PRO A 444 -0.34 3.19 -16.20
CA PRO A 444 -1.33 2.17 -15.85
C PRO A 444 -2.44 1.97 -16.90
N HIS A 445 -2.58 2.91 -17.83
CA HIS A 445 -3.59 2.90 -18.90
C HIS A 445 -3.04 2.35 -20.22
N LEU A 446 -1.74 2.12 -20.31
CA LEU A 446 -1.11 1.44 -21.44
C LEU A 446 -1.15 -0.08 -21.23
N PRO A 447 -1.26 -0.88 -22.30
CA PRO A 447 -0.97 -2.31 -22.21
C PRO A 447 0.42 -2.53 -21.60
N PRO A 448 0.59 -3.49 -20.68
CA PRO A 448 1.88 -3.69 -20.02
C PRO A 448 2.94 -4.19 -21.00
N ARG A 449 4.11 -3.57 -20.99
CA ARG A 449 5.27 -3.86 -21.85
C ARG A 449 6.54 -3.99 -21.01
N PRO A 450 6.68 -5.03 -20.16
CA PRO A 450 7.85 -5.15 -19.30
C PRO A 450 9.16 -5.06 -20.06
N GLY A 451 10.09 -4.22 -19.59
CA GLY A 451 11.37 -3.95 -20.24
C GLY A 451 11.30 -3.08 -21.52
N ARG A 452 10.10 -2.67 -21.93
CA ARG A 452 9.89 -1.76 -23.08
C ARG A 452 9.06 -0.53 -22.74
N GLN A 453 8.88 -0.26 -21.47
CA GLN A 453 8.09 0.83 -20.95
C GLN A 453 8.94 1.64 -20.00
N PHE A 454 9.01 2.93 -20.22
CA PHE A 454 9.84 3.84 -19.45
C PHE A 454 8.98 4.93 -18.81
N HIS A 455 9.31 5.24 -17.59
CA HIS A 455 8.81 6.43 -16.93
C HIS A 455 9.60 7.65 -17.39
N ILE A 456 8.96 8.79 -17.63
CA ILE A 456 9.70 10.02 -17.98
C ILE A 456 10.78 10.30 -16.93
N GLY A 457 11.97 10.70 -17.39
CA GLY A 457 13.11 10.97 -16.52
C GLY A 457 13.91 9.76 -16.06
N TYR A 458 13.45 8.53 -16.36
CA TYR A 458 14.21 7.29 -16.13
C TYR A 458 14.56 6.62 -17.46
N CYS A 459 15.81 6.20 -17.58
CA CYS A 459 16.28 5.44 -18.72
C CYS A 459 17.48 4.56 -18.31
N ASP A 460 17.76 3.50 -19.06
CA ASP A 460 18.96 2.68 -18.90
C ASP A 460 20.19 3.39 -19.47
N GLN A 461 20.01 4.12 -20.55
CA GLN A 461 21.08 4.84 -21.25
C GLN A 461 20.57 6.22 -21.71
N VAL A 462 21.45 7.20 -21.71
CA VAL A 462 21.14 8.52 -22.26
C VAL A 462 21.28 8.46 -23.77
N GLY A 463 20.17 8.68 -24.48
CA GLY A 463 20.11 8.56 -25.94
C GLY A 463 20.39 9.85 -26.70
N GLU A 464 20.01 10.99 -26.15
CA GLU A 464 20.13 12.29 -26.82
C GLU A 464 20.13 13.41 -25.78
N GLU A 465 20.66 14.57 -26.20
CA GLU A 465 20.62 15.79 -25.41
C GLU A 465 19.18 16.31 -25.40
N SER A 466 18.54 16.23 -24.24
CA SER A 466 17.16 16.67 -24.00
C SER A 466 16.98 17.10 -22.53
N PRO A 467 15.93 17.86 -22.19
CA PRO A 467 15.67 18.34 -20.82
C PRO A 467 15.53 17.21 -19.79
N VAL A 468 15.13 16.03 -20.23
CA VAL A 468 15.02 14.81 -19.40
C VAL A 468 15.68 13.63 -20.08
N CYS A 469 16.02 12.60 -19.32
CA CYS A 469 16.59 11.39 -19.91
C CYS A 469 15.59 10.70 -20.85
N ILE A 470 15.98 10.48 -22.12
CA ILE A 470 15.24 9.70 -23.11
C ILE A 470 16.09 8.49 -23.51
N ASP A 471 15.59 7.29 -23.21
CA ASP A 471 16.27 6.05 -23.60
C ASP A 471 16.33 5.93 -25.14
N PRO A 472 17.49 5.57 -25.73
CA PRO A 472 17.66 5.51 -27.19
C PRO A 472 16.72 4.53 -27.89
N ARG A 473 16.22 3.52 -27.17
CA ARG A 473 15.23 2.55 -27.68
C ARG A 473 13.82 3.12 -27.79
N THR A 474 13.51 4.25 -27.13
CA THR A 474 12.16 4.83 -27.10
C THR A 474 11.69 5.17 -28.51
N GLU A 475 10.56 4.58 -28.91
CA GLU A 475 9.91 4.81 -30.20
C GLU A 475 8.74 5.80 -30.08
N TYR A 476 8.06 5.78 -28.95
CA TYR A 476 6.92 6.66 -28.66
C TYR A 476 7.08 7.34 -27.32
N ILE A 477 6.69 8.61 -27.26
CA ILE A 477 6.59 9.38 -26.00
C ILE A 477 5.15 9.87 -25.86
N THR A 478 4.52 9.59 -24.71
CA THR A 478 3.15 10.00 -24.40
C THR A 478 3.11 10.95 -23.21
N LEU A 479 2.55 12.12 -23.41
CA LEU A 479 2.49 13.19 -22.43
C LEU A 479 1.07 13.73 -22.29
N LEU A 480 0.80 14.43 -21.18
CA LEU A 480 -0.46 15.13 -20.93
C LEU A 480 -0.21 16.63 -20.85
N ARG A 481 -0.95 17.45 -21.61
CA ARG A 481 -0.92 18.90 -21.45
C ARG A 481 -1.47 19.30 -20.08
N GLY A 482 -0.91 20.34 -19.48
CA GLY A 482 -1.38 20.86 -18.20
C GLY A 482 -1.15 19.91 -17.01
N GLU A 483 -0.28 18.89 -17.13
CA GLU A 483 0.07 18.05 -15.98
C GLU A 483 0.80 18.88 -14.91
N THR A 484 0.19 18.97 -13.74
CA THR A 484 0.69 19.80 -12.63
C THR A 484 1.64 19.06 -11.71
N ASN A 485 1.73 17.74 -11.84
CA ASN A 485 2.63 16.88 -11.06
C ASN A 485 3.23 15.77 -11.94
N PRO A 486 4.11 16.12 -12.89
CA PRO A 486 4.73 15.16 -13.81
C PRO A 486 5.85 14.35 -13.16
N TRP A 487 5.69 13.99 -11.88
CA TRP A 487 6.70 13.21 -11.16
C TRP A 487 7.22 12.02 -11.99
N PRO A 488 8.55 11.73 -11.99
CA PRO A 488 9.60 12.26 -11.11
C PRO A 488 10.28 13.55 -11.60
N VAL A 489 9.94 14.07 -12.76
CA VAL A 489 10.54 15.32 -13.26
C VAL A 489 9.79 16.53 -12.70
N GLY A 490 10.45 17.70 -12.70
CA GLY A 490 9.81 18.95 -12.31
C GLY A 490 8.91 19.49 -13.43
N VAL A 491 7.94 20.35 -13.08
CA VAL A 491 7.03 20.96 -14.07
C VAL A 491 7.80 21.71 -15.15
N LYS A 492 8.86 22.44 -14.79
CA LYS A 492 9.69 23.17 -15.75
C LYS A 492 10.39 22.26 -16.76
N ASP A 493 10.96 21.14 -16.28
CA ASP A 493 11.64 20.18 -17.16
C ASP A 493 10.64 19.45 -18.04
N TYR A 494 9.42 19.23 -17.53
CA TYR A 494 8.33 18.63 -18.29
C TYR A 494 7.82 19.54 -19.42
N GLU A 495 7.64 20.82 -19.15
CA GLU A 495 7.26 21.81 -20.16
C GLU A 495 8.39 21.97 -21.21
N ALA A 496 9.64 22.01 -20.77
CA ALA A 496 10.80 22.04 -21.67
C ALA A 496 10.88 20.76 -22.54
N LEU A 497 10.49 19.59 -22.00
CA LEU A 497 10.41 18.36 -22.79
C LEU A 497 9.36 18.47 -23.90
N ILE A 498 8.17 18.98 -23.59
CA ILE A 498 7.11 19.18 -24.61
C ILE A 498 7.59 20.11 -25.71
N ASP A 499 8.25 21.22 -25.34
CA ASP A 499 8.81 22.18 -26.30
C ASP A 499 9.90 21.55 -27.16
N TYR A 500 10.86 20.85 -26.53
CA TYR A 500 11.90 20.10 -27.22
C TYR A 500 11.34 19.11 -28.25
N LEU A 501 10.37 18.27 -27.86
CA LEU A 501 9.78 17.27 -28.74
C LEU A 501 9.01 17.91 -29.92
N SER A 502 8.40 19.07 -29.70
CA SER A 502 7.62 19.78 -30.70
C SER A 502 8.49 20.44 -31.79
N HIS A 503 9.75 20.78 -31.47
CA HIS A 503 10.68 21.44 -32.40
C HIS A 503 11.80 20.52 -32.91
N SER A 504 11.99 19.36 -32.32
CA SER A 504 13.05 18.42 -32.70
C SER A 504 12.75 17.68 -33.99
N PRO A 505 13.64 17.66 -34.98
CA PRO A 505 13.45 16.90 -36.21
C PRO A 505 13.48 15.38 -35.99
N LYS A 506 13.86 14.92 -34.81
CA LYS A 506 13.88 13.50 -34.41
C LYS A 506 12.52 12.97 -34.00
N TRP A 507 11.57 13.85 -33.72
CA TRP A 507 10.26 13.50 -33.21
C TRP A 507 9.14 14.09 -34.07
N GLN A 508 8.11 13.31 -34.32
CA GLN A 508 6.91 13.73 -35.04
C GLN A 508 5.71 13.64 -34.09
N LEU A 509 5.00 14.73 -33.91
CA LEU A 509 3.70 14.74 -33.23
C LEU A 509 2.68 14.03 -34.14
N ILE A 510 2.17 12.88 -33.66
CA ILE A 510 1.21 12.04 -34.41
C ILE A 510 -0.21 12.09 -33.84
N TYR A 511 -0.35 12.56 -32.60
CA TYR A 511 -1.64 12.72 -31.94
C TYR A 511 -1.60 13.93 -31.01
N ASP A 512 -2.59 14.81 -31.16
CA ASP A 512 -2.78 16.02 -30.35
C ASP A 512 -4.28 16.26 -30.18
N LYS A 513 -4.86 15.64 -29.16
CA LYS A 513 -6.28 15.76 -28.86
C LYS A 513 -6.55 15.47 -27.38
N ASP A 514 -7.52 16.18 -26.79
CA ASP A 514 -8.03 15.94 -25.43
C ASP A 514 -6.90 15.87 -24.37
N GLU A 515 -5.98 16.83 -24.39
CA GLU A 515 -4.80 16.94 -23.53
C GLU A 515 -3.73 15.86 -23.76
N LEU A 516 -3.96 14.86 -24.59
CA LEU A 516 -2.99 13.82 -24.92
C LEU A 516 -2.08 14.23 -26.09
N LEU A 517 -0.78 14.14 -25.87
CA LEU A 517 0.26 14.29 -26.89
C LEU A 517 0.96 12.95 -27.11
N ILE A 518 1.07 12.51 -28.35
CA ILE A 518 1.87 11.33 -28.71
C ILE A 518 2.88 11.75 -29.77
N PHE A 519 4.16 11.59 -29.41
CA PHE A 519 5.28 11.79 -30.31
C PHE A 519 5.82 10.44 -30.73
N ARG A 520 6.15 10.29 -32.02
CA ARG A 520 6.81 9.14 -32.61
C ARG A 520 8.21 9.52 -33.05
N ARG A 521 9.19 8.67 -32.78
CA ARG A 521 10.56 8.88 -33.25
C ARG A 521 10.62 8.78 -34.78
N VAL A 522 11.24 9.75 -35.42
CA VAL A 522 11.51 9.73 -36.86
C VAL A 522 12.73 8.85 -37.08
N ILE A 523 12.52 7.65 -37.63
CA ILE A 523 13.60 6.71 -37.95
C ILE A 523 14.24 7.20 -39.24
N SER A 524 15.51 7.66 -39.17
CA SER A 524 16.27 7.97 -40.36
C SER A 524 16.48 6.69 -41.21
N PRO A 525 16.31 6.73 -42.52
CA PRO A 525 16.54 5.57 -43.41
C PRO A 525 17.88 4.88 -43.22
N ASN A 526 18.90 5.60 -42.71
CA ASN A 526 20.24 5.10 -42.44
C ASN A 526 20.41 4.42 -41.06
N GLY A 527 19.41 4.49 -40.15
CA GLY A 527 19.49 3.93 -38.80
C GLY A 527 19.10 2.46 -38.68
N ALA A 528 18.51 1.87 -39.73
CA ALA A 528 18.01 0.49 -39.68
C ALA A 528 19.11 -0.61 -39.62
N LYS A 529 20.38 -0.26 -39.75
CA LYS A 529 21.50 -1.23 -39.73
C LYS A 529 22.17 -1.43 -38.36
N LEU A 530 21.83 -0.63 -37.34
CA LEU A 530 22.48 -0.73 -36.00
C LEU A 530 21.80 -1.61 -34.99
N SER A 531 20.55 -2.07 -35.22
CA SER A 531 19.79 -2.83 -34.22
C SER A 531 19.90 -4.36 -34.33
N GLN A 532 20.66 -4.89 -35.32
CA GLN A 532 20.77 -6.36 -35.52
C GLN A 532 22.09 -6.99 -35.01
N SER A 533 23.04 -6.22 -34.47
CA SER A 533 24.38 -6.76 -34.15
C SER A 533 24.65 -7.04 -32.66
N THR A 534 23.68 -6.98 -31.76
CA THR A 534 23.92 -7.24 -30.31
C THR A 534 22.99 -8.28 -29.67
N SER A 535 22.35 -9.15 -30.44
CA SER A 535 21.60 -10.30 -29.90
C SER A 535 22.36 -11.62 -30.04
N GLY A 536 23.65 -11.59 -29.81
CA GLY A 536 24.48 -12.77 -29.71
C GLY A 536 25.30 -12.68 -28.42
N GLU A 537 25.08 -13.64 -27.52
CA GLU A 537 25.92 -13.94 -26.35
C GLU A 537 25.80 -12.99 -25.14
N ARG A 538 24.84 -13.30 -24.20
CA ARG A 538 25.22 -13.68 -22.80
C ARG A 538 24.00 -14.17 -22.04
#